data_1925f5a8b34a97bb8584fc917fab6d75
#
_entry.id   1925f5a8b34a97bb8584fc917fab6d75
#
_cell.length_a   1.000
_cell.length_b   1.000
_cell.length_c   1.000
_cell.angle_alpha   90.00
_cell.angle_beta   90.00
_cell.angle_gamma   90.00
#
_symmetry.space_group_name_H-M   'P 1'
#
loop_
_entity.id
_entity.type
_entity.pdbx_description
1 polymer ?
#
loop_
_entity_poly.entity_id
_entity_poly.type
_entity_poly.pdbx_seq_one_letter_code
_entity_poly.pdbx_strand_id
1 'polypeptide(L)'
;LFCLRRGGRLATCGATSGATITFNLMQLFQQQYKIFGSFGAPMRAIADGLKRIEAGVTPVIDTELPMDRFSEALDRLESRKVFGKILVHI
;
A
#
# COMPACT_ATOMS: atom_id res chain seq x y z
N LEU A 1 11.22 -3.51 13.08
CA LEU A 1 10.33 -4.03 14.14
C LEU A 1 10.35 -3.22 15.43
N PHE A 2 11.32 -2.30 15.61
CA PHE A 2 11.49 -1.53 16.87
C PHE A 2 10.28 -0.66 17.26
N CYS A 3 9.41 -0.32 16.32
CA CYS A 3 8.20 0.46 16.59
C CYS A 3 7.06 -0.35 17.22
N LEU A 4 7.20 -1.68 17.30
CA LEU A 4 6.17 -2.55 17.82
C LEU A 4 6.38 -2.81 19.33
N ARG A 5 5.29 -2.71 20.10
CA ARG A 5 5.27 -3.19 21.47
C ARG A 5 5.35 -4.73 21.51
N ARG A 6 5.68 -5.31 22.64
CA ARG A 6 5.63 -6.76 22.85
C ARG A 6 4.26 -7.32 22.45
N GLY A 7 4.24 -8.44 21.73
CA GLY A 7 3.04 -9.04 21.15
C GLY A 7 2.50 -8.29 19.92
N GLY A 8 3.23 -7.29 19.44
CA GLY A 8 2.83 -6.48 18.30
C GLY A 8 2.67 -7.27 17.02
N ARG A 9 1.94 -6.70 16.07
CA ARG A 9 1.61 -7.31 14.77
C ARG A 9 2.13 -6.45 13.64
N LEU A 10 2.77 -7.08 12.66
CA LEU A 10 3.19 -6.50 11.40
C LEU A 10 2.41 -7.17 10.27
N ALA A 11 1.75 -6.40 9.45
CA ALA A 11 1.17 -6.89 8.20
C ALA A 11 1.95 -6.31 7.00
N THR A 12 2.27 -7.15 6.03
CA THR A 12 2.88 -6.72 4.76
C THR A 12 1.96 -7.08 3.60
N CYS A 13 1.80 -6.16 2.65
CA CYS A 13 0.95 -6.34 1.47
C CYS A 13 1.67 -6.02 0.15
N GLY A 14 3.00 -5.88 0.18
CA GLY A 14 3.76 -5.59 -1.03
C GLY A 14 5.26 -5.77 -0.82
N ALA A 15 5.99 -5.75 -1.94
CA ALA A 15 7.43 -5.92 -2.00
C ALA A 15 8.08 -5.01 -3.07
N THR A 16 7.57 -3.79 -3.22
CA THR A 16 7.96 -2.84 -4.27
C THR A 16 9.46 -2.49 -4.24
N SER A 17 10.06 -2.45 -3.04
CA SER A 17 11.48 -2.15 -2.86
C SER A 17 12.38 -3.39 -2.79
N GLY A 18 11.85 -4.57 -3.00
CA GLY A 18 12.56 -5.85 -2.96
C GLY A 18 11.77 -6.94 -2.26
N ALA A 19 12.00 -8.17 -2.68
CA ALA A 19 11.26 -9.35 -2.18
C ALA A 19 11.84 -9.94 -0.89
N THR A 20 13.08 -9.58 -0.55
CA THR A 20 13.80 -10.19 0.58
C THR A 20 14.06 -9.16 1.66
N ILE A 21 13.78 -9.55 2.90
CA ILE A 21 14.12 -8.76 4.08
C ILE A 21 14.86 -9.64 5.09
N THR A 22 15.73 -9.02 5.87
CA THR A 22 16.40 -9.67 6.99
C THR A 22 15.88 -9.13 8.31
N PHE A 23 15.59 -10.01 9.26
CA PHE A 23 15.23 -9.58 10.61
C PHE A 23 15.83 -10.50 11.67
N ASN A 24 15.97 -9.96 12.87
CA ASN A 24 16.54 -10.67 14.02
C ASN A 24 15.50 -11.63 14.60
N LEU A 25 15.74 -12.94 14.48
CA LEU A 25 14.87 -13.98 15.03
C LEU A 25 14.79 -13.94 16.56
N MET A 26 15.88 -13.58 17.24
CA MET A 26 15.91 -13.42 18.70
C MET A 26 14.85 -12.38 19.11
N GLN A 27 14.87 -11.22 18.47
CA GLN A 27 13.89 -10.16 18.70
C GLN A 27 12.46 -10.62 18.39
N LEU A 28 12.27 -11.37 17.28
CA LEU A 28 10.97 -11.85 16.86
C LEU A 28 10.30 -12.70 17.95
N PHE A 29 11.00 -13.72 18.48
CA PHE A 29 10.38 -14.62 19.45
C PHE A 29 10.34 -14.04 20.85
N GLN A 30 11.38 -13.34 21.31
CA GLN A 30 11.41 -12.74 22.67
C GLN A 30 10.32 -11.67 22.84
N GLN A 31 10.08 -10.89 21.79
CA GLN A 31 9.02 -9.88 21.79
C GLN A 31 7.66 -10.43 21.38
N GLN A 32 7.57 -11.71 21.04
CA GLN A 32 6.32 -12.38 20.62
C GLN A 32 5.64 -11.69 19.44
N TYR A 33 6.42 -11.14 18.50
CA TYR A 33 5.89 -10.48 17.31
C TYR A 33 5.17 -11.47 16.39
N LYS A 34 4.15 -10.98 15.72
CA LYS A 34 3.40 -11.72 14.70
C LYS A 34 3.55 -11.03 13.36
N ILE A 35 3.93 -11.78 12.34
CA ILE A 35 4.11 -11.27 10.97
C ILE A 35 3.11 -11.97 10.06
N PHE A 36 2.35 -11.18 9.30
CA PHE A 36 1.31 -11.66 8.41
C PHE A 36 1.55 -11.13 7.00
N GLY A 37 1.35 -11.98 5.99
CA GLY A 37 1.20 -11.57 4.61
C GLY A 37 -0.26 -11.29 4.27
N SER A 38 -0.50 -10.26 3.47
CA SER A 38 -1.80 -9.97 2.89
C SER A 38 -1.63 -9.80 1.38
N PHE A 39 -2.40 -10.52 0.59
CA PHE A 39 -2.31 -10.46 -0.86
C PHE A 39 -3.66 -10.17 -1.50
N GLY A 40 -3.65 -9.18 -2.40
CA GLY A 40 -4.80 -8.83 -3.22
C GLY A 40 -6.03 -8.39 -2.44
N ALA A 41 -7.11 -8.25 -3.16
CA ALA A 41 -8.43 -8.02 -2.62
C ALA A 41 -9.46 -8.88 -3.37
N PRO A 42 -10.36 -9.60 -2.68
CA PRO A 42 -11.44 -10.30 -3.35
C PRO A 42 -12.40 -9.28 -4.00
N MET A 43 -13.08 -9.70 -5.07
CA MET A 43 -14.03 -8.82 -5.80
C MET A 43 -15.06 -8.16 -4.86
N ARG A 44 -15.48 -8.87 -3.81
CA ARG A 44 -16.39 -8.32 -2.79
C ARG A 44 -15.78 -7.11 -2.08
N ALA A 45 -14.49 -7.13 -1.76
CA ALA A 45 -13.83 -6.00 -1.09
C ALA A 45 -13.73 -4.78 -2.02
N ILE A 46 -13.59 -4.99 -3.33
CA ILE A 46 -13.64 -3.92 -4.34
C ILE A 46 -15.03 -3.29 -4.37
N ALA A 47 -16.08 -4.12 -4.44
CA ALA A 47 -17.47 -3.66 -4.42
C ALA A 47 -17.81 -2.88 -3.13
N ASP A 48 -17.35 -3.36 -1.98
CA ASP A 48 -17.54 -2.67 -0.70
C ASP A 48 -16.74 -1.34 -0.65
N GLY A 49 -15.56 -1.30 -1.26
CA GLY A 49 -14.77 -0.08 -1.43
C GLY A 49 -15.52 0.99 -2.25
N LEU A 50 -16.11 0.60 -3.38
CA LEU A 50 -16.92 1.50 -4.21
C LEU A 50 -18.12 2.07 -3.46
N LYS A 51 -18.85 1.24 -2.72
CA LYS A 51 -19.96 1.71 -1.87
C LYS A 51 -19.52 2.75 -0.83
N ARG A 52 -18.30 2.60 -0.29
CA ARG A 52 -17.76 3.60 0.66
C ARG A 52 -17.45 4.92 -0.03
N ILE A 53 -16.97 4.89 -1.27
CA ILE A 53 -16.76 6.10 -2.07
C ILE A 53 -18.10 6.77 -2.35
N GLU A 54 -19.13 6.02 -2.76
CA GLU A 54 -20.50 6.53 -2.93
C GLU A 54 -21.06 7.14 -1.63
N ALA A 55 -20.71 6.57 -0.48
CA ALA A 55 -21.09 7.08 0.84
C ALA A 55 -20.27 8.29 1.33
N GLY A 56 -19.39 8.85 0.47
CA GLY A 56 -18.65 10.08 0.75
C GLY A 56 -17.19 9.90 1.19
N VAL A 57 -16.65 8.68 1.17
CA VAL A 57 -15.21 8.49 1.38
C VAL A 57 -14.47 8.94 0.13
N THR A 58 -13.72 10.02 0.23
CA THR A 58 -12.97 10.57 -0.90
C THR A 58 -11.52 10.08 -0.88
N PRO A 59 -11.05 9.37 -1.92
CA PRO A 59 -9.64 9.03 -2.05
C PRO A 59 -8.80 10.31 -2.25
N VAL A 60 -7.58 10.31 -1.76
CA VAL A 60 -6.63 11.40 -2.06
C VAL A 60 -6.16 11.26 -3.49
N ILE A 61 -6.43 12.27 -4.31
CA ILE A 61 -5.96 12.37 -5.68
C ILE A 61 -4.85 13.41 -5.71
N ASP A 62 -3.66 13.00 -6.12
CA ASP A 62 -2.48 13.86 -6.22
C ASP A 62 -2.49 14.65 -7.54
N THR A 63 -2.75 13.96 -8.63
CA THR A 63 -2.68 14.53 -9.98
C THR A 63 -3.63 13.82 -10.92
N GLU A 64 -4.18 14.58 -11.85
CA GLU A 64 -4.97 14.08 -12.98
C GLU A 64 -4.26 14.44 -14.27
N LEU A 65 -4.06 13.47 -15.15
CA LEU A 65 -3.34 13.61 -16.42
C LEU A 65 -4.16 13.01 -17.57
N PRO A 66 -4.09 13.59 -18.76
CA PRO A 66 -4.64 12.93 -19.94
C PRO A 66 -3.77 11.76 -20.38
N MET A 67 -4.32 10.83 -21.18
CA MET A 67 -3.65 9.60 -21.61
C MET A 67 -2.34 9.84 -22.36
N ASP A 68 -2.24 10.91 -23.12
CA ASP A 68 -1.02 11.29 -23.86
C ASP A 68 0.17 11.64 -22.94
N ARG A 69 -0.11 11.93 -21.67
CA ARG A 69 0.90 12.16 -20.63
C ARG A 69 1.08 10.97 -19.65
N PHE A 70 0.72 9.77 -20.07
CA PHE A 70 0.82 8.57 -19.23
C PHE A 70 2.26 8.29 -18.76
N SER A 71 3.26 8.54 -19.61
CA SER A 71 4.68 8.38 -19.23
C SER A 71 5.06 9.25 -18.03
N GLU A 72 4.57 10.49 -17.97
CA GLU A 72 4.79 11.37 -16.82
C GLU A 72 4.18 10.81 -15.54
N ALA A 73 3.01 10.16 -15.62
CA ALA A 73 2.41 9.49 -14.47
C ALA A 73 3.31 8.40 -13.91
N LEU A 74 3.93 7.60 -14.80
CA LEU A 74 4.87 6.55 -14.39
C LEU A 74 6.14 7.13 -13.77
N ASP A 75 6.75 8.14 -14.38
CA ASP A 75 7.96 8.81 -13.86
C ASP A 75 7.72 9.38 -12.45
N ARG A 76 6.54 9.94 -12.21
CA ARG A 76 6.15 10.44 -10.87
C ARG A 76 6.02 9.32 -9.86
N LEU A 77 5.43 8.19 -10.24
CA LEU A 77 5.33 7.00 -9.38
C LEU A 77 6.71 6.43 -9.04
N GLU A 78 7.59 6.28 -10.04
CA GLU A 78 8.95 5.77 -9.86
C GLU A 78 9.78 6.68 -8.95
N SER A 79 9.69 8.00 -9.16
CA SER A 79 10.38 9.00 -8.34
C SER A 79 9.79 9.15 -6.93
N ARG A 80 8.67 8.47 -6.63
CA ARG A 80 7.94 8.55 -5.35
C ARG A 80 7.50 9.96 -4.95
N LYS A 81 7.34 10.86 -5.91
CA LYS A 81 6.88 12.24 -5.71
C LYS A 81 5.36 12.33 -5.83
N VAL A 82 4.66 11.42 -5.14
CA VAL A 82 3.19 11.30 -5.21
C VAL A 82 2.65 11.08 -3.80
N PHE A 83 1.59 11.80 -3.46
CA PHE A 83 0.82 11.59 -2.25
C PHE A 83 -0.64 11.29 -2.60
N GLY A 84 -0.98 10.01 -2.71
CA GLY A 84 -2.31 9.55 -3.11
C GLY A 84 -2.32 8.81 -4.44
N LYS A 85 -3.31 9.10 -5.27
CA LYS A 85 -3.52 8.46 -6.57
C LYS A 85 -3.20 9.42 -7.71
N ILE A 86 -2.62 8.91 -8.77
CA ILE A 86 -2.59 9.58 -10.08
C ILE A 86 -3.72 9.00 -10.91
N LEU A 87 -4.58 9.85 -11.43
CA LEU A 87 -5.63 9.47 -12.36
C LEU A 87 -5.20 9.79 -13.80
N VAL A 88 -5.54 8.89 -14.70
CA VAL A 88 -5.34 9.12 -16.14
C VAL A 88 -6.69 9.05 -16.83
N HIS A 89 -7.04 10.11 -17.56
CA HIS A 89 -8.28 10.21 -18.32
C HIS A 89 -8.09 9.64 -19.73
N ILE A 90 -9.06 8.84 -20.16
CA ILE A 90 -9.13 8.27 -21.51
C ILE A 90 -9.92 9.21 -22.41
#